data_09f2372cb98e04c6b84f2c5d17e9303a
#
_entry.id   09f2372cb98e04c6b84f2c5d17e9303a
#
_cell.length_a   1.000
_cell.length_b   1.000
_cell.length_c   1.000
_cell.angle_alpha   90.00
_cell.angle_beta   90.00
_cell.angle_gamma   90.00
#
_symmetry.space_group_name_H-M   'P 1'
#
loop_
_entity.id
_entity.type
_entity.pdbx_description
1 polymer ?
#
loop_
_entity_poly.entity_id
_entity_poly.type
_entity_poly.pdbx_seq_one_letter_code
_entity_poly.pdbx_strand_id
1 'polypeptide(L)'
;MTENGPDVVLVHATNNSPEDLKLLAETKTPVSLSPYTELRTGFGITPVGSFLRAGVPVSLSVDTTILCGNADMFAIMKAMSNIENGLQKSEFGISSQRVLEMATIDGACALGLADHIGSLTPGKRADLILVRTTDVNMLPFTIATNMIVQAAEPSNIEAVIVDGRFLKRDGKLTTIDMAQLARDTADTIERARKEASKEGAGKGINQLFTR
;
A
#
# COMPACT_ATOMS: atom_id res chain seq x y z
N MET A 1 -1.94 -26.96 17.60
CA MET A 1 -2.97 -26.16 16.89
C MET A 1 -2.20 -25.13 16.07
N THR A 2 -2.31 -25.13 14.77
CA THR A 2 -1.73 -24.09 13.93
C THR A 2 -2.59 -22.84 14.13
N GLU A 3 -2.00 -21.76 14.65
CA GLU A 3 -2.70 -20.48 14.83
C GLU A 3 -2.92 -19.73 13.48
N ASN A 4 -2.43 -20.30 12.38
CA ASN A 4 -2.54 -19.78 11.03
C ASN A 4 -3.85 -20.24 10.36
N GLY A 5 -4.46 -19.38 9.58
CA GLY A 5 -5.71 -19.65 8.86
C GLY A 5 -6.13 -18.46 8.00
N PRO A 6 -7.21 -18.60 7.21
CA PRO A 6 -7.68 -17.51 6.34
C PRO A 6 -8.24 -16.29 7.09
N ASP A 7 -8.44 -16.40 8.38
CA ASP A 7 -8.90 -15.35 9.31
C ASP A 7 -7.76 -14.61 10.01
N VAL A 8 -6.51 -14.95 9.67
CA VAL A 8 -5.29 -14.31 10.19
C VAL A 8 -4.51 -13.72 9.04
N VAL A 9 -4.14 -12.45 9.12
CA VAL A 9 -3.27 -11.78 8.12
C VAL A 9 -1.89 -11.61 8.73
N LEU A 10 -0.87 -12.17 8.09
CA LEU A 10 0.53 -11.88 8.44
C LEU A 10 1.00 -10.63 7.71
N VAL A 11 1.71 -9.77 8.42
CA VAL A 11 2.27 -8.54 7.86
C VAL A 11 3.77 -8.72 7.66
N HIS A 12 4.29 -8.24 6.52
CA HIS A 12 5.68 -8.31 6.08
C HIS A 12 6.15 -9.72 5.71
N ALA A 13 6.38 -10.60 6.69
CA ALA A 13 6.82 -11.97 6.48
C ALA A 13 7.95 -12.09 5.43
N THR A 14 9.01 -11.25 5.53
CA THR A 14 10.07 -11.18 4.52
C THR A 14 11.10 -12.31 4.63
N ASN A 15 11.16 -12.99 5.77
CA ASN A 15 12.10 -14.07 6.06
C ASN A 15 11.36 -15.38 6.31
N ASN A 16 11.15 -16.17 5.26
CA ASN A 16 10.46 -17.46 5.36
C ASN A 16 11.34 -18.58 4.85
N SER A 17 11.30 -19.71 5.55
CA SER A 17 11.81 -20.99 5.03
C SER A 17 10.84 -21.57 3.98
N PRO A 18 11.28 -22.55 3.18
CA PRO A 18 10.37 -23.28 2.29
C PRO A 18 9.20 -23.94 3.04
N GLU A 19 9.43 -24.40 4.27
CA GLU A 19 8.44 -25.00 5.16
C GLU A 19 7.38 -23.97 5.59
N ASP A 20 7.79 -22.74 5.91
CA ASP A 20 6.86 -21.65 6.26
C ASP A 20 5.97 -21.30 5.05
N LEU A 21 6.55 -21.17 3.85
CA LEU A 21 5.79 -20.91 2.62
C LEU A 21 4.75 -22.00 2.35
N LYS A 22 5.14 -23.27 2.56
CA LYS A 22 4.23 -24.41 2.40
C LYS A 22 3.09 -24.35 3.41
N LEU A 23 3.40 -24.08 4.67
CA LEU A 23 2.39 -23.96 5.73
C LEU A 23 1.40 -22.81 5.45
N LEU A 24 1.90 -21.64 5.04
CA LEU A 24 1.05 -20.49 4.69
C LEU A 24 0.12 -20.80 3.52
N ALA A 25 0.61 -21.54 2.52
CA ALA A 25 -0.20 -21.95 1.37
C ALA A 25 -1.28 -22.98 1.77
N GLU A 26 -0.92 -23.99 2.58
CA GLU A 26 -1.83 -25.05 3.04
C GLU A 26 -2.94 -24.47 3.95
N THR A 27 -2.59 -23.55 4.83
CA THR A 27 -3.53 -22.89 5.74
C THR A 27 -4.30 -21.74 5.07
N LYS A 28 -3.92 -21.35 3.85
CA LYS A 28 -4.45 -20.18 3.12
C LYS A 28 -4.32 -18.88 3.93
N THR A 29 -3.29 -18.77 4.74
CA THR A 29 -3.01 -17.58 5.52
C THR A 29 -2.53 -16.46 4.60
N PRO A 30 -3.26 -15.34 4.46
CA PRO A 30 -2.84 -14.24 3.60
C PRO A 30 -1.68 -13.46 4.20
N VAL A 31 -0.83 -12.95 3.32
CA VAL A 31 0.31 -12.09 3.67
C VAL A 31 0.08 -10.70 3.10
N SER A 32 0.28 -9.65 3.91
CA SER A 32 0.25 -8.26 3.49
C SER A 32 1.66 -7.69 3.42
N LEU A 33 2.10 -7.25 2.24
CA LEU A 33 3.45 -6.78 1.96
C LEU A 33 3.48 -5.26 1.82
N SER A 34 4.52 -4.64 2.41
CA SER A 34 4.72 -3.19 2.45
C SER A 34 6.14 -2.84 2.01
N PRO A 35 6.45 -2.90 0.71
CA PRO A 35 7.83 -2.89 0.19
C PRO A 35 8.64 -1.68 0.64
N TYR A 36 8.06 -0.50 0.77
CA TYR A 36 8.81 0.68 1.23
C TYR A 36 9.21 0.57 2.70
N THR A 37 8.31 0.11 3.56
CA THR A 37 8.63 -0.12 4.98
C THR A 37 9.68 -1.21 5.11
N GLU A 38 9.50 -2.33 4.43
CA GLU A 38 10.40 -3.49 4.49
C GLU A 38 11.83 -3.13 4.08
N LEU A 39 11.98 -2.40 2.98
CA LEU A 39 13.29 -1.93 2.51
C LEU A 39 13.88 -0.88 3.46
N ARG A 40 13.09 0.10 3.90
CA ARG A 40 13.57 1.20 4.74
C ARG A 40 14.01 0.76 6.14
N THR A 41 13.30 -0.21 6.71
CA THR A 41 13.59 -0.72 8.07
C THR A 41 14.61 -1.84 8.09
N GLY A 42 15.05 -2.31 6.92
CA GLY A 42 16.04 -3.38 6.82
C GLY A 42 15.45 -4.78 7.05
N PHE A 43 14.14 -4.97 6.90
CA PHE A 43 13.51 -6.30 6.96
C PHE A 43 13.90 -7.19 5.79
N GLY A 44 14.50 -6.62 4.76
CA GLY A 44 14.98 -7.32 3.57
C GLY A 44 14.19 -6.96 2.31
N ILE A 45 14.49 -7.69 1.24
CA ILE A 45 13.79 -7.53 -0.04
C ILE A 45 12.52 -8.38 -0.01
N THR A 46 11.40 -7.77 -0.32
CA THR A 46 10.08 -8.42 -0.37
C THR A 46 10.04 -9.56 -1.38
N PRO A 47 9.89 -10.83 -0.95
CA PRO A 47 10.02 -11.99 -1.84
C PRO A 47 8.67 -12.38 -2.46
N VAL A 48 7.95 -11.44 -3.08
CA VAL A 48 6.56 -11.65 -3.57
C VAL A 48 6.43 -12.85 -4.50
N GLY A 49 7.38 -13.05 -5.40
CA GLY A 49 7.35 -14.17 -6.33
C GLY A 49 7.46 -15.54 -5.64
N SER A 50 8.13 -15.62 -4.50
CA SER A 50 8.19 -16.85 -3.70
C SER A 50 6.83 -17.20 -3.10
N PHE A 51 6.12 -16.23 -2.55
CA PHE A 51 4.75 -16.40 -2.05
C PHE A 51 3.80 -16.84 -3.16
N LEU A 52 3.82 -16.13 -4.30
CA LEU A 52 2.94 -16.44 -5.44
C LEU A 52 3.19 -17.84 -6.00
N ARG A 53 4.46 -18.25 -6.13
CA ARG A 53 4.82 -19.60 -6.60
C ARG A 53 4.40 -20.69 -5.61
N ALA A 54 4.43 -20.41 -4.32
CA ALA A 54 3.95 -21.32 -3.28
C ALA A 54 2.41 -21.38 -3.18
N GLY A 55 1.68 -20.46 -3.84
CA GLY A 55 0.22 -20.38 -3.75
C GLY A 55 -0.28 -19.68 -2.49
N VAL A 56 0.57 -18.90 -1.82
CA VAL A 56 0.19 -18.07 -0.67
C VAL A 56 -0.61 -16.87 -1.16
N PRO A 57 -1.77 -16.55 -0.55
CA PRO A 57 -2.50 -15.32 -0.85
C PRO A 57 -1.68 -14.08 -0.44
N VAL A 58 -1.54 -13.10 -1.35
CA VAL A 58 -0.72 -11.91 -1.11
C VAL A 58 -1.51 -10.66 -1.42
N SER A 59 -1.44 -9.68 -0.52
CA SER A 59 -1.96 -8.33 -0.70
C SER A 59 -0.88 -7.27 -0.48
N LEU A 60 -1.15 -6.03 -0.89
CA LEU A 60 -0.25 -4.89 -0.70
C LEU A 60 -0.79 -3.92 0.35
N SER A 61 0.11 -3.28 1.06
CA SER A 61 -0.16 -2.24 2.04
C SER A 61 0.84 -1.09 1.92
N VAL A 62 0.42 0.10 2.31
CA VAL A 62 1.32 1.25 2.50
C VAL A 62 1.99 1.23 3.87
N ASP A 63 1.46 0.46 4.82
CA ASP A 63 1.88 0.48 6.22
C ASP A 63 1.72 1.88 6.84
N THR A 64 2.64 2.32 7.70
CA THR A 64 2.57 3.63 8.33
C THR A 64 3.31 4.69 7.51
N THR A 65 2.75 5.90 7.46
CA THR A 65 3.38 7.02 6.74
C THR A 65 4.73 7.44 7.33
N ILE A 66 5.00 7.14 8.60
CA ILE A 66 6.29 7.37 9.25
C ILE A 66 7.38 6.49 8.64
N LEU A 67 7.06 5.25 8.31
CA LEU A 67 8.00 4.26 7.78
C LEU A 67 8.06 4.28 6.26
N CYS A 68 6.92 4.30 5.56
CA CYS A 68 6.89 4.31 4.09
C CYS A 68 7.12 5.70 3.48
N GLY A 69 6.92 6.77 4.26
CA GLY A 69 7.10 8.16 3.82
C GLY A 69 5.86 8.81 3.22
N ASN A 70 4.93 8.03 2.66
CA ASN A 70 3.66 8.49 2.11
C ASN A 70 2.60 7.38 2.12
N ALA A 71 1.34 7.74 1.88
CA ALA A 71 0.22 6.80 1.73
C ALA A 71 -0.16 6.66 0.25
N ASP A 72 0.81 6.28 -0.59
CA ASP A 72 0.67 6.20 -2.04
C ASP A 72 0.70 4.74 -2.53
N MET A 73 -0.48 4.17 -2.78
CA MET A 73 -0.60 2.80 -3.29
C MET A 73 -0.06 2.65 -4.72
N PHE A 74 -0.05 3.70 -5.56
CA PHE A 74 0.57 3.63 -6.88
C PHE A 74 2.08 3.41 -6.77
N ALA A 75 2.73 4.16 -5.88
CA ALA A 75 4.16 3.98 -5.62
C ALA A 75 4.46 2.58 -5.04
N ILE A 76 3.61 2.03 -4.17
CA ILE A 76 3.72 0.66 -3.65
C ILE A 76 3.61 -0.37 -4.77
N MET A 77 2.62 -0.24 -5.65
CA MET A 77 2.44 -1.14 -6.79
C MET A 77 3.65 -1.12 -7.73
N LYS A 78 4.15 0.07 -8.06
CA LYS A 78 5.34 0.24 -8.89
C LYS A 78 6.59 -0.36 -8.24
N ALA A 79 6.79 -0.09 -6.95
CA ALA A 79 7.93 -0.66 -6.21
C ALA A 79 7.87 -2.20 -6.21
N MET A 80 6.72 -2.79 -5.91
CA MET A 80 6.53 -4.24 -5.92
C MET A 80 6.85 -4.85 -7.28
N SER A 81 6.32 -4.27 -8.36
CA SER A 81 6.60 -4.71 -9.73
C SER A 81 8.10 -4.67 -10.04
N ASN A 82 8.76 -3.56 -9.72
CA ASN A 82 10.18 -3.36 -10.02
C ASN A 82 11.10 -4.27 -9.18
N ILE A 83 10.76 -4.49 -7.91
CA ILE A 83 11.49 -5.42 -7.03
C ILE A 83 11.43 -6.83 -7.60
N GLU A 84 10.24 -7.34 -7.93
CA GLU A 84 10.09 -8.70 -8.45
C GLU A 84 10.79 -8.86 -9.81
N ASN A 85 10.61 -7.89 -10.72
CA ASN A 85 11.30 -7.90 -12.00
C ASN A 85 12.83 -7.92 -11.83
N GLY A 86 13.35 -7.14 -10.88
CA GLY A 86 14.78 -7.13 -10.56
C GLY A 86 15.27 -8.47 -9.99
N LEU A 87 14.52 -9.08 -9.09
CA LEU A 87 14.84 -10.39 -8.52
C LEU A 87 14.80 -11.50 -9.56
N GLN A 88 13.84 -11.48 -10.48
CA GLN A 88 13.70 -12.43 -11.57
C GLN A 88 14.66 -12.16 -12.74
N LYS A 89 15.32 -10.99 -12.75
CA LYS A 89 16.11 -10.50 -13.89
C LYS A 89 15.32 -10.53 -15.20
N SER A 90 14.06 -10.14 -15.14
CA SER A 90 13.11 -10.17 -16.24
C SER A 90 12.14 -9.00 -16.11
N GLU A 91 11.84 -8.29 -17.20
CA GLU A 91 10.80 -7.26 -17.24
C GLU A 91 9.37 -7.84 -17.13
N PHE A 92 9.24 -9.16 -17.19
CA PHE A 92 7.97 -9.90 -17.10
C PHE A 92 7.91 -10.80 -15.87
N GLY A 93 8.64 -10.49 -14.80
CA GLY A 93 8.67 -11.28 -13.57
C GLY A 93 7.31 -11.31 -12.85
N ILE A 94 6.55 -10.20 -12.94
CA ILE A 94 5.18 -10.11 -12.47
C ILE A 94 4.36 -9.20 -13.39
N SER A 95 3.12 -9.58 -13.69
CA SER A 95 2.23 -8.75 -14.51
C SER A 95 1.65 -7.58 -13.73
N SER A 96 1.45 -6.42 -14.39
CA SER A 96 0.75 -5.28 -13.80
C SER A 96 -0.68 -5.62 -13.35
N GLN A 97 -1.36 -6.52 -14.07
CA GLN A 97 -2.67 -7.03 -13.65
C GLN A 97 -2.59 -7.68 -12.27
N ARG A 98 -1.61 -8.57 -12.05
CA ARG A 98 -1.43 -9.26 -10.76
C ARG A 98 -1.11 -8.30 -9.64
N VAL A 99 -0.28 -7.29 -9.89
CA VAL A 99 0.06 -6.24 -8.91
C VAL A 99 -1.18 -5.41 -8.54
N LEU A 100 -2.01 -5.05 -9.53
CA LEU A 100 -3.26 -4.34 -9.29
C LEU A 100 -4.25 -5.17 -8.47
N GLU A 101 -4.35 -6.47 -8.72
CA GLU A 101 -5.18 -7.39 -7.93
C GLU A 101 -4.74 -7.44 -6.47
N MET A 102 -3.44 -7.53 -6.20
CA MET A 102 -2.90 -7.48 -4.84
C MET A 102 -3.22 -6.17 -4.11
N ALA A 103 -3.32 -5.06 -4.83
CA ALA A 103 -3.68 -3.75 -4.28
C ALA A 103 -5.20 -3.54 -4.14
N THR A 104 -6.03 -4.45 -4.61
CA THR A 104 -7.49 -4.31 -4.66
C THR A 104 -8.20 -5.55 -4.10
N ILE A 105 -8.56 -6.49 -4.97
CA ILE A 105 -9.39 -7.65 -4.61
C ILE A 105 -8.69 -8.57 -3.61
N ASP A 106 -7.38 -8.77 -3.71
CA ASP A 106 -6.67 -9.64 -2.77
C ASP A 106 -6.58 -9.02 -1.37
N GLY A 107 -6.44 -7.69 -1.29
CA GLY A 107 -6.57 -6.96 -0.03
C GLY A 107 -7.95 -7.15 0.60
N ALA A 108 -9.01 -7.08 -0.21
CA ALA A 108 -10.37 -7.34 0.25
C ALA A 108 -10.55 -8.80 0.70
N CYS A 109 -9.97 -9.76 -0.03
CA CYS A 109 -9.97 -11.18 0.37
C CYS A 109 -9.26 -11.39 1.71
N ALA A 110 -8.07 -10.80 1.88
CA ALA A 110 -7.29 -10.92 3.11
C ALA A 110 -8.04 -10.37 4.33
N LEU A 111 -8.90 -9.37 4.15
CA LEU A 111 -9.73 -8.78 5.21
C LEU A 111 -11.11 -9.44 5.35
N GLY A 112 -11.43 -10.48 4.58
CA GLY A 112 -12.76 -11.11 4.57
C GLY A 112 -13.87 -10.22 3.99
N LEU A 113 -13.53 -9.22 3.18
CA LEU A 113 -14.45 -8.21 2.64
C LEU A 113 -14.69 -8.35 1.13
N ALA A 114 -14.21 -9.42 0.50
CA ALA A 114 -14.26 -9.59 -0.96
C ALA A 114 -15.68 -9.60 -1.55
N ASP A 115 -16.68 -10.01 -0.79
CA ASP A 115 -18.09 -9.97 -1.22
C ASP A 115 -18.66 -8.54 -1.26
N HIS A 116 -17.99 -7.59 -0.59
CA HIS A 116 -18.48 -6.22 -0.43
C HIS A 116 -17.66 -5.19 -1.20
N ILE A 117 -16.34 -5.37 -1.33
CA ILE A 117 -15.41 -4.40 -1.93
C ILE A 117 -14.35 -5.10 -2.79
N GLY A 118 -13.39 -4.34 -3.30
CA GLY A 118 -12.19 -4.84 -4.00
C GLY A 118 -12.37 -5.08 -5.50
N SER A 119 -13.59 -5.00 -6.02
CA SER A 119 -13.88 -5.10 -7.48
C SER A 119 -15.12 -4.30 -7.86
N LEU A 120 -15.18 -3.88 -9.13
CA LEU A 120 -16.33 -3.17 -9.71
C LEU A 120 -17.38 -4.18 -10.19
N THR A 121 -17.96 -4.94 -9.27
CA THR A 121 -18.99 -5.94 -9.53
C THR A 121 -20.34 -5.42 -9.05
N PRO A 122 -21.42 -5.54 -9.86
CA PRO A 122 -22.75 -5.14 -9.41
C PRO A 122 -23.14 -5.82 -8.10
N GLY A 123 -23.68 -5.03 -7.17
CA GLY A 123 -24.06 -5.49 -5.83
C GLY A 123 -23.02 -5.23 -4.75
N LYS A 124 -21.77 -4.92 -5.10
CA LYS A 124 -20.75 -4.47 -4.15
C LYS A 124 -20.90 -2.98 -3.82
N ARG A 125 -20.23 -2.55 -2.76
CA ARG A 125 -20.18 -1.13 -2.38
C ARG A 125 -19.47 -0.32 -3.47
N ALA A 126 -19.89 0.93 -3.61
CA ALA A 126 -19.25 1.86 -4.54
C ALA A 126 -17.96 2.44 -3.90
N ASP A 127 -16.93 1.61 -3.82
CA ASP A 127 -15.57 1.97 -3.42
C ASP A 127 -14.72 1.99 -4.68
N LEU A 128 -14.44 3.20 -5.19
CA LEU A 128 -13.73 3.36 -6.45
C LEU A 128 -12.97 4.70 -6.52
N ILE A 129 -11.97 4.73 -7.37
CA ILE A 129 -11.26 5.95 -7.76
C ILE A 129 -11.44 6.21 -9.24
N LEU A 130 -11.47 7.50 -9.63
CA LEU A 130 -11.35 7.92 -11.02
C LEU A 130 -9.96 8.49 -11.25
N VAL A 131 -9.24 7.92 -12.21
CA VAL A 131 -7.89 8.32 -12.57
C VAL A 131 -7.91 9.06 -13.89
N ARG A 132 -7.41 10.30 -13.92
CA ARG A 132 -7.30 11.12 -15.13
C ARG A 132 -6.17 10.59 -16.00
N THR A 133 -6.49 10.27 -17.25
CA THR A 133 -5.55 9.67 -18.20
C THR A 133 -5.00 10.67 -19.23
N THR A 134 -5.35 11.95 -19.10
CA THR A 134 -4.94 13.03 -20.01
C THR A 134 -3.73 13.82 -19.51
N ASP A 135 -3.21 13.49 -18.33
CA ASP A 135 -2.03 14.15 -17.78
C ASP A 135 -0.76 13.67 -18.50
N VAL A 136 0.28 14.51 -18.50
CA VAL A 136 1.50 14.28 -19.29
C VAL A 136 2.20 12.95 -18.95
N ASN A 137 2.17 12.54 -17.69
CA ASN A 137 2.74 11.26 -17.22
C ASN A 137 1.91 10.04 -17.65
N MET A 138 0.65 10.25 -18.06
CA MET A 138 -0.26 9.20 -18.51
C MET A 138 -0.37 9.09 -20.04
N LEU A 139 0.41 9.88 -20.79
CA LEU A 139 0.38 9.90 -22.25
C LEU A 139 1.61 9.23 -22.86
N PRO A 140 1.46 8.45 -23.95
CA PRO A 140 0.19 8.03 -24.54
C PRO A 140 -0.49 6.96 -23.68
N PHE A 141 -1.79 7.09 -23.41
CA PHE A 141 -2.53 6.06 -22.67
C PHE A 141 -2.71 4.81 -23.54
N THR A 142 -2.24 3.67 -23.04
CA THR A 142 -2.21 2.43 -23.78
C THR A 142 -2.93 1.30 -23.01
N ILE A 143 -2.18 0.45 -22.32
CA ILE A 143 -2.74 -0.66 -21.53
C ILE A 143 -3.06 -0.16 -20.13
N ALA A 144 -4.33 -0.11 -19.77
CA ALA A 144 -4.82 0.50 -18.52
C ALA A 144 -4.09 -0.01 -17.26
N THR A 145 -3.92 -1.32 -17.12
CA THR A 145 -3.24 -1.91 -15.95
C THR A 145 -1.78 -1.49 -15.85
N ASN A 146 -1.06 -1.45 -16.98
CA ASN A 146 0.33 -0.98 -17.01
C ASN A 146 0.42 0.50 -16.65
N MET A 147 -0.46 1.32 -17.20
CA MET A 147 -0.46 2.76 -16.94
C MET A 147 -0.76 3.06 -15.47
N ILE A 148 -1.73 2.34 -14.88
CA ILE A 148 -2.06 2.48 -13.46
C ILE A 148 -0.89 2.08 -12.56
N VAL A 149 -0.23 0.96 -12.85
CA VAL A 149 0.86 0.43 -12.00
C VAL A 149 2.17 1.20 -12.20
N GLN A 150 2.49 1.61 -13.44
CA GLN A 150 3.81 2.15 -13.77
C GLN A 150 3.86 3.68 -13.88
N ALA A 151 2.75 4.33 -14.22
CA ALA A 151 2.76 5.76 -14.53
C ALA A 151 1.86 6.60 -13.62
N ALA A 152 0.77 6.04 -13.07
CA ALA A 152 -0.15 6.81 -12.26
C ALA A 152 0.46 7.28 -10.93
N GLU A 153 0.02 8.45 -10.49
CA GLU A 153 0.42 9.11 -9.25
C GLU A 153 -0.84 9.67 -8.54
N PRO A 154 -0.78 9.99 -7.24
CA PRO A 154 -1.91 10.57 -6.50
C PRO A 154 -2.49 11.85 -7.12
N SER A 155 -1.66 12.61 -7.87
CA SER A 155 -2.08 13.81 -8.62
C SER A 155 -3.06 13.50 -9.75
N ASN A 156 -3.03 12.28 -10.32
CA ASN A 156 -3.96 11.84 -11.36
C ASN A 156 -5.34 11.47 -10.82
N ILE A 157 -5.52 11.33 -9.48
CA ILE A 157 -6.81 10.96 -8.91
C ILE A 157 -7.77 12.15 -8.98
N GLU A 158 -8.76 12.06 -9.85
CA GLU A 158 -9.83 13.06 -10.03
C GLU A 158 -10.90 12.94 -8.93
N ALA A 159 -11.30 11.70 -8.60
CA ALA A 159 -12.28 11.45 -7.56
C ALA A 159 -11.93 10.20 -6.74
N VAL A 160 -12.35 10.23 -5.48
CA VAL A 160 -12.36 9.08 -4.57
C VAL A 160 -13.77 8.94 -4.03
N ILE A 161 -14.35 7.78 -4.20
CA ILE A 161 -15.68 7.43 -3.72
C ILE A 161 -15.54 6.23 -2.78
N VAL A 162 -16.12 6.33 -1.59
CA VAL A 162 -16.16 5.26 -0.58
C VAL A 162 -17.59 5.11 -0.12
N ASP A 163 -18.12 3.92 -0.23
CA ASP A 163 -19.52 3.59 0.10
C ASP A 163 -20.51 4.59 -0.56
N GLY A 164 -20.23 4.94 -1.84
CA GLY A 164 -21.02 5.89 -2.62
C GLY A 164 -20.83 7.37 -2.29
N ARG A 165 -19.97 7.71 -1.33
CA ARG A 165 -19.73 9.11 -0.92
C ARG A 165 -18.42 9.62 -1.53
N PHE A 166 -18.44 10.82 -2.09
CA PHE A 166 -17.24 11.48 -2.56
C PHE A 166 -16.40 11.97 -1.38
N LEU A 167 -15.19 11.44 -1.24
CA LEU A 167 -14.15 11.94 -0.34
C LEU A 167 -13.21 12.90 -1.05
N LYS A 168 -13.01 12.71 -2.36
CA LYS A 168 -12.31 13.63 -3.27
C LYS A 168 -13.16 13.80 -4.52
N ARG A 169 -13.29 15.03 -5.02
CA ARG A 169 -14.01 15.38 -6.25
C ARG A 169 -13.31 16.54 -6.94
N ASP A 170 -13.20 16.48 -8.27
CA ASP A 170 -12.51 17.51 -9.06
C ASP A 170 -11.10 17.81 -8.51
N GLY A 171 -10.40 16.76 -8.10
CA GLY A 171 -9.05 16.84 -7.52
C GLY A 171 -8.99 17.39 -6.08
N LYS A 172 -10.11 17.77 -5.45
CA LYS A 172 -10.17 18.39 -4.11
C LYS A 172 -10.84 17.48 -3.08
N LEU A 173 -10.33 17.47 -1.85
CA LEU A 173 -10.98 16.81 -0.72
C LEU A 173 -12.31 17.52 -0.40
N THR A 174 -13.36 16.73 -0.14
CA THR A 174 -14.72 17.28 0.02
C THR A 174 -15.06 17.68 1.45
N THR A 175 -14.37 17.11 2.43
CA THR A 175 -14.72 17.26 3.88
C THR A 175 -13.57 17.77 4.73
N ILE A 176 -12.40 18.02 4.14
CA ILE A 176 -11.19 18.43 4.87
C ILE A 176 -10.79 19.83 4.46
N ASP A 177 -10.73 20.73 5.43
CA ASP A 177 -10.08 22.04 5.29
C ASP A 177 -8.55 21.85 5.42
N MET A 178 -7.84 21.87 4.31
CA MET A 178 -6.38 21.68 4.29
C MET A 178 -5.62 22.78 5.05
N ALA A 179 -6.13 24.00 5.07
CA ALA A 179 -5.49 25.09 5.79
C ALA A 179 -5.63 24.91 7.30
N GLN A 180 -6.79 24.47 7.76
CA GLN A 180 -7.01 24.12 9.16
C GLN A 180 -6.17 22.91 9.57
N LEU A 181 -6.18 21.84 8.77
CA LEU A 181 -5.39 20.64 9.02
C LEU A 181 -3.89 20.95 9.17
N ALA A 182 -3.35 21.83 8.30
CA ALA A 182 -1.95 22.24 8.37
C ALA A 182 -1.63 22.97 9.70
N ARG A 183 -2.53 23.87 10.16
CA ARG A 183 -2.37 24.54 11.46
C ARG A 183 -2.41 23.53 12.62
N ASP A 184 -3.42 22.67 12.66
CA ASP A 184 -3.62 21.70 13.74
C ASP A 184 -2.45 20.72 13.84
N THR A 185 -1.87 20.32 12.69
CA THR A 185 -0.69 19.45 12.63
C THR A 185 0.53 20.17 13.18
N ALA A 186 0.78 21.42 12.78
CA ALA A 186 1.90 22.22 13.28
C ALA A 186 1.81 22.42 14.81
N ASP A 187 0.64 22.75 15.32
CA ASP A 187 0.40 22.90 16.76
C ASP A 187 0.59 21.61 17.53
N THR A 188 0.19 20.47 16.94
CA THR A 188 0.38 19.15 17.56
C THR A 188 1.86 18.78 17.64
N ILE A 189 2.64 19.01 16.57
CA ILE A 189 4.08 18.78 16.57
C ILE A 189 4.77 19.66 17.61
N GLU A 190 4.41 20.94 17.71
CA GLU A 190 4.99 21.86 18.67
C GLU A 190 4.69 21.45 20.11
N ARG A 191 3.48 20.98 20.40
CA ARG A 191 3.13 20.43 21.72
C ARG A 191 3.96 19.19 22.05
N ALA A 192 4.05 18.23 21.12
CA ALA A 192 4.82 17.01 21.31
C ALA A 192 6.32 17.32 21.57
N ARG A 193 6.90 18.28 20.85
CA ARG A 193 8.28 18.75 21.08
C ARG A 193 8.49 19.34 22.47
N LYS A 194 7.56 20.16 22.93
CA LYS A 194 7.62 20.77 24.27
C LYS A 194 7.53 19.71 25.37
N GLU A 195 6.65 18.71 25.21
CA GLU A 195 6.52 17.61 26.17
C GLU A 195 7.77 16.74 26.21
N ALA A 196 8.27 16.30 25.06
CA ALA A 196 9.52 15.53 24.97
C ALA A 196 10.74 16.28 25.57
N SER A 197 10.78 17.60 25.43
CA SER A 197 11.83 18.43 26.02
C SER A 197 11.77 18.45 27.56
N LYS A 198 10.58 18.41 28.15
CA LYS A 198 10.38 18.36 29.62
C LYS A 198 10.83 17.03 30.21
N GLU A 199 10.64 15.92 29.47
CA GLU A 199 10.99 14.57 29.89
C GLU A 199 12.48 14.21 29.67
N GLY A 200 13.31 15.15 29.22
CA GLY A 200 14.72 14.92 28.94
C GLY A 200 15.02 14.10 27.67
N ALA A 201 13.97 13.69 26.94
CA ALA A 201 14.10 12.97 25.67
C ALA A 201 14.57 13.85 24.50
N GLY A 202 14.63 15.18 24.71
CA GLY A 202 14.88 16.17 23.66
C GLY A 202 16.25 16.14 23.01
N LYS A 203 17.26 15.48 23.61
CA LYS A 203 18.61 15.39 23.01
C LYS A 203 18.67 14.44 21.82
N GLY A 204 17.85 13.39 21.78
CA GLY A 204 17.79 12.43 20.67
C GLY A 204 16.95 12.93 19.49
N ILE A 205 15.84 13.60 19.77
CA ILE A 205 14.89 14.06 18.74
C ILE A 205 15.49 15.17 17.87
N ASN A 206 16.22 16.13 18.48
CA ASN A 206 16.87 17.21 17.71
C ASN A 206 17.97 16.71 16.77
N GLN A 207 18.62 15.58 17.05
CA GLN A 207 19.64 14.99 16.16
C GLN A 207 19.05 14.33 14.91
N LEU A 208 17.77 13.92 14.95
CA LEU A 208 17.08 13.31 13.80
C LEU A 208 16.64 14.33 12.75
N PHE A 209 16.51 15.62 13.15
CA PHE A 209 16.01 16.69 12.26
C PHE A 209 17.11 17.66 11.82
N THR A 210 18.36 17.46 12.22
CA THR A 210 19.49 18.36 11.92
C THR A 210 20.60 17.71 11.07
N ARG A 211 20.30 16.56 10.43
CA ARG A 211 21.19 15.92 9.45
C ARG A 211 20.60 15.96 8.06
#